data_c0772d92a5fffc0fa1eab8dce1416ad6
#
_entry.id   c0772d92a5fffc0fa1eab8dce1416ad6
#
_cell.length_a   1.000
_cell.length_b   1.000
_cell.length_c   1.000
_cell.angle_alpha   90.00
_cell.angle_beta   90.00
_cell.angle_gamma   90.00
#
_symmetry.space_group_name_H-M   'P 1'
#
loop_
_entity.id
_entity.type
_entity.pdbx_description
1 polymer ?
#
loop_
_entity_poly.entity_id
_entity_poly.type
_entity_poly.pdbx_seq_one_letter_code
_entity_poly.pdbx_strand_id
1 'polypeptide(L)'
;MRKNCSKDVSREHRIEILFVFGVFLFYFLWSCTQRYNFSADESMRYQIAQFIYEHGSLPRGDDPLIRNEDWGTSYAFNPILSYMASAVLMKGMSLFTTNEWMLLLSARFVNVLIGAL
;
A
#
# COMPACT_ATOMS: atom_id res chain seq x y z
N MET A 1 -15.80 23.98 -36.93
CA MET A 1 -14.52 23.90 -36.20
C MET A 1 -14.60 23.42 -34.74
N ARG A 2 -15.74 23.48 -34.02
CA ARG A 2 -15.86 23.03 -32.60
C ARG A 2 -15.88 21.50 -32.34
N LYS A 3 -16.25 20.70 -33.33
CA LYS A 3 -16.38 19.21 -33.14
C LYS A 3 -15.05 18.43 -33.07
N ASN A 4 -13.96 18.96 -33.61
CA ASN A 4 -12.67 18.28 -33.56
C ASN A 4 -11.96 18.42 -32.20
N CYS A 5 -12.08 19.58 -31.55
CA CYS A 5 -11.46 19.83 -30.24
C CYS A 5 -11.98 18.88 -29.14
N SER A 6 -13.29 18.56 -29.16
CA SER A 6 -13.91 17.64 -28.19
C SER A 6 -13.46 16.18 -28.34
N LYS A 7 -13.15 15.77 -29.59
CA LYS A 7 -12.66 14.39 -29.83
C LYS A 7 -11.20 14.22 -29.43
N ASP A 8 -10.38 15.25 -29.59
CA ASP A 8 -8.97 15.22 -29.21
C ASP A 8 -8.80 15.16 -27.69
N VAL A 9 -9.54 15.97 -26.94
CA VAL A 9 -9.57 15.93 -25.46
C VAL A 9 -10.02 14.55 -24.94
N SER A 10 -11.02 13.95 -25.58
CA SER A 10 -11.47 12.59 -25.20
C SER A 10 -10.43 11.51 -25.49
N ARG A 11 -9.62 11.69 -26.53
CA ARG A 11 -8.55 10.77 -26.90
C ARG A 11 -7.37 10.87 -25.93
N GLU A 12 -6.97 12.09 -25.59
CA GLU A 12 -5.90 12.35 -24.63
C GLU A 12 -6.23 11.73 -23.25
N HIS A 13 -7.44 11.96 -22.73
CA HIS A 13 -7.89 11.36 -21.48
C HIS A 13 -7.88 9.83 -21.49
N ARG A 14 -8.22 9.20 -22.61
CA ARG A 14 -8.15 7.74 -22.74
C ARG A 14 -6.72 7.22 -22.68
N ILE A 15 -5.78 7.92 -23.29
CA ILE A 15 -4.36 7.56 -23.27
C ILE A 15 -3.81 7.69 -21.86
N GLU A 16 -4.13 8.77 -21.15
CA GLU A 16 -3.74 8.97 -19.75
C GLU A 16 -4.28 7.85 -18.84
N ILE A 17 -5.56 7.51 -18.97
CA ILE A 17 -6.18 6.43 -18.18
C ILE A 17 -5.52 5.08 -18.49
N LEU A 18 -5.26 4.77 -19.76
CA LEU A 18 -4.60 3.54 -20.15
C LEU A 18 -3.15 3.47 -19.63
N PHE A 19 -2.46 4.61 -19.62
CA PHE A 19 -1.11 4.69 -19.09
C PHE A 19 -1.09 4.44 -17.58
N VAL A 20 -1.94 5.15 -16.82
CA VAL A 20 -2.06 4.98 -15.36
C VAL A 20 -2.46 3.54 -15.01
N PHE A 21 -3.41 2.96 -15.77
CA PHE A 21 -3.80 1.57 -15.59
C PHE A 21 -2.65 0.60 -15.88
N GLY A 22 -1.87 0.84 -16.92
CA GLY A 22 -0.68 0.04 -17.26
C GLY A 22 0.38 0.09 -16.16
N VAL A 23 0.65 1.28 -15.63
CA VAL A 23 1.58 1.48 -14.50
C VAL A 23 1.07 0.77 -13.25
N PHE A 24 -0.21 0.93 -12.93
CA PHE A 24 -0.85 0.23 -11.81
C PHE A 24 -0.72 -1.29 -11.96
N LEU A 25 -1.05 -1.84 -13.11
CA LEU A 25 -0.97 -3.27 -13.38
C LEU A 25 0.47 -3.79 -13.24
N PHE A 26 1.44 -3.04 -13.75
CA PHE A 26 2.86 -3.38 -13.63
C PHE A 26 3.29 -3.45 -12.16
N TYR A 27 3.01 -2.42 -11.36
CA TYR A 27 3.37 -2.41 -9.94
C TYR A 27 2.62 -3.47 -9.13
N PHE A 28 1.36 -3.75 -9.48
CA PHE A 28 0.57 -4.79 -8.83
C PHE A 28 1.16 -6.17 -9.09
N LEU A 29 1.46 -6.52 -10.35
CA LEU A 29 2.07 -7.78 -10.71
C LEU A 29 3.47 -7.91 -10.08
N TRP A 30 4.26 -6.84 -10.12
CA TRP A 30 5.55 -6.81 -9.45
C TRP A 30 5.42 -7.09 -7.95
N SER A 31 4.48 -6.44 -7.28
CA SER A 31 4.19 -6.66 -5.85
C SER A 31 3.82 -8.12 -5.53
N CYS A 32 3.08 -8.79 -6.43
CA CYS A 32 2.73 -10.20 -6.28
C CYS A 32 3.92 -11.16 -6.41
N THR A 33 4.97 -10.77 -7.13
CA THR A 33 6.16 -11.61 -7.32
C THR A 33 7.21 -11.46 -6.20
N GLN A 34 7.16 -10.36 -5.45
CA GLN A 34 8.14 -10.07 -4.40
C GLN A 34 7.89 -10.90 -3.14
N ARG A 35 8.95 -11.54 -2.64
CA ARG A 35 8.90 -12.21 -1.34
C ARG A 35 8.72 -11.19 -0.21
N TYR A 36 8.19 -11.66 0.92
CA TYR A 36 8.14 -10.85 2.14
C TYR A 36 9.55 -10.36 2.53
N ASN A 37 9.66 -9.12 2.96
CA ASN A 37 10.90 -8.46 3.35
C ASN A 37 11.95 -8.37 2.22
N PHE A 38 11.50 -8.24 0.98
CA PHE A 38 12.39 -7.98 -0.16
C PHE A 38 13.06 -6.60 -0.06
N SER A 39 12.32 -5.60 0.40
CA SER A 39 12.86 -4.28 0.77
C SER A 39 13.29 -4.29 2.22
N ALA A 40 14.46 -3.73 2.54
CA ALA A 40 15.05 -3.69 3.87
C ALA A 40 14.10 -3.13 4.96
N ASP A 41 13.18 -2.25 4.57
CA ASP A 41 12.26 -1.58 5.50
C ASP A 41 10.84 -2.19 5.49
N GLU A 42 10.58 -3.19 4.66
CA GLU A 42 9.21 -3.70 4.47
C GLU A 42 8.66 -4.33 5.75
N SER A 43 9.46 -5.12 6.44
CA SER A 43 9.05 -5.78 7.67
C SER A 43 8.62 -4.76 8.73
N MET A 44 9.40 -3.71 8.92
CA MET A 44 9.11 -2.66 9.91
C MET A 44 7.84 -1.88 9.57
N ARG A 45 7.64 -1.57 8.29
CA ARG A 45 6.44 -0.87 7.82
C ARG A 45 5.20 -1.75 7.91
N TYR A 46 5.34 -3.03 7.57
CA TYR A 46 4.26 -4.00 7.66
C TYR A 46 3.83 -4.24 9.12
N GLN A 47 4.79 -4.33 10.05
CA GLN A 47 4.51 -4.47 11.49
C GLN A 47 3.62 -3.34 12.03
N ILE A 48 3.82 -2.10 11.57
CA ILE A 48 2.97 -0.97 11.99
C ILE A 48 1.54 -1.15 11.48
N ALA A 49 1.37 -1.50 10.21
CA ALA A 49 0.04 -1.75 9.64
C ALA A 49 -0.65 -2.95 10.32
N GLN A 50 0.12 -4.00 10.60
CA GLN A 50 -0.35 -5.18 11.33
C GLN A 50 -0.76 -4.84 12.75
N PHE A 51 0.03 -4.04 13.49
CA PHE A 51 -0.33 -3.57 14.83
C PHE A 51 -1.67 -2.85 14.84
N ILE A 52 -1.87 -1.91 13.90
CA ILE A 52 -3.13 -1.18 13.77
C ILE A 52 -4.28 -2.12 13.42
N TYR A 53 -4.04 -3.10 12.55
CA TYR A 53 -5.03 -4.11 12.17
C TYR A 53 -5.48 -4.97 13.35
N GLU A 54 -4.53 -5.40 14.20
CA GLU A 54 -4.79 -6.29 15.33
C GLU A 54 -5.40 -5.56 16.53
N HIS A 55 -4.86 -4.38 16.86
CA HIS A 55 -5.21 -3.64 18.08
C HIS A 55 -6.26 -2.53 17.85
N GLY A 56 -6.49 -2.11 16.60
CA GLY A 56 -7.40 -1.01 16.26
C GLY A 56 -6.96 0.36 16.79
N SER A 57 -5.70 0.50 17.20
CA SER A 57 -5.11 1.70 17.78
C SER A 57 -3.76 2.00 17.14
N LEU A 58 -3.33 3.26 17.23
CA LEU A 58 -2.01 3.66 16.76
C LEU A 58 -0.93 3.20 17.76
N PRO A 59 0.18 2.60 17.26
CA PRO A 59 1.27 2.22 18.12
C PRO A 59 1.99 3.46 18.66
N ARG A 60 2.56 3.34 19.86
CA ARG A 60 3.49 4.34 20.38
C ARG A 60 4.89 4.08 19.81
N GLY A 61 5.68 5.14 19.61
CA GLY A 61 7.03 5.01 19.04
C GLY A 61 8.01 4.19 19.88
N ASP A 62 7.71 3.98 21.15
CA ASP A 62 8.46 3.16 22.10
C ASP A 62 7.87 1.76 22.33
N ASP A 63 6.82 1.39 21.58
CA ASP A 63 6.16 0.10 21.71
C ASP A 63 7.11 -1.04 21.34
N PRO A 64 7.32 -2.03 22.22
CA PRO A 64 8.23 -3.15 21.96
C PRO A 64 7.87 -3.96 20.72
N LEU A 65 6.58 -4.02 20.36
CA LEU A 65 6.10 -4.79 19.20
C LEU A 65 6.51 -4.20 17.84
N ILE A 66 6.83 -2.91 17.80
CA ILE A 66 7.20 -2.21 16.57
C ILE A 66 8.61 -1.59 16.63
N ARG A 67 9.30 -1.74 17.76
CA ARG A 67 10.64 -1.21 17.94
C ARG A 67 11.66 -2.15 17.30
N ASN A 68 12.56 -1.60 16.51
CA ASN A 68 13.70 -2.36 16.02
C ASN A 68 14.72 -2.56 17.14
N GLU A 69 15.11 -3.80 17.43
CA GLU A 69 16.03 -4.13 18.50
C GLU A 69 17.44 -3.57 18.25
N ASP A 70 17.88 -3.56 16.98
CA ASP A 70 19.22 -3.13 16.61
C ASP A 70 19.40 -1.59 16.64
N TRP A 71 18.34 -0.87 16.25
CA TRP A 71 18.39 0.58 15.99
C TRP A 71 17.63 1.39 17.04
N GLY A 72 16.81 0.74 17.85
CA GLY A 72 16.04 1.39 18.92
C GLY A 72 14.98 2.37 18.43
N THR A 73 14.74 2.46 17.13
CA THR A 73 13.79 3.38 16.49
C THR A 73 12.62 2.63 15.87
N SER A 74 11.50 3.36 15.70
CA SER A 74 10.32 2.88 15.03
C SER A 74 9.92 3.84 13.92
N TYR A 75 9.35 3.31 12.84
CA TYR A 75 8.74 4.12 11.76
C TYR A 75 7.34 4.64 12.11
N ALA A 76 6.86 4.45 13.35
CA ALA A 76 5.52 4.90 13.77
C ALA A 76 5.29 6.41 13.62
N PHE A 77 6.35 7.21 13.55
CA PHE A 77 6.29 8.66 13.34
C PHE A 77 6.30 9.08 11.86
N ASN A 78 6.56 8.17 10.93
CA ASN A 78 6.41 8.46 9.50
C ASN A 78 4.92 8.67 9.15
N PRO A 79 4.59 9.22 7.95
CA PRO A 79 3.20 9.49 7.59
C PRO A 79 2.31 8.26 7.85
N ILE A 80 1.56 8.33 8.96
CA ILE A 80 0.83 7.18 9.49
C ILE A 80 -0.39 6.82 8.65
N LEU A 81 -0.81 7.74 7.78
CA LEU A 81 -2.02 7.59 6.97
C LEU A 81 -1.96 6.37 6.04
N SER A 82 -0.78 6.10 5.45
CA SER A 82 -0.59 4.91 4.60
C SER A 82 -0.72 3.60 5.38
N TYR A 83 -0.22 3.58 6.62
CA TYR A 83 -0.34 2.40 7.49
C TYR A 83 -1.78 2.18 7.96
N MET A 84 -2.51 3.25 8.27
CA MET A 84 -3.94 3.17 8.58
C MET A 84 -4.74 2.64 7.39
N ALA A 85 -4.50 3.16 6.18
CA ALA A 85 -5.13 2.68 4.97
C ALA A 85 -4.81 1.20 4.72
N SER A 86 -3.55 0.79 4.90
CA SER A 86 -3.14 -0.61 4.81
C SER A 86 -3.87 -1.49 5.82
N ALA A 87 -3.95 -1.06 7.08
CA ALA A 87 -4.67 -1.79 8.14
C ALA A 87 -6.17 -1.94 7.84
N VAL A 88 -6.81 -0.91 7.29
CA VAL A 88 -8.22 -0.97 6.86
C VAL A 88 -8.40 -2.00 5.75
N LEU A 89 -7.52 -2.03 4.75
CA LEU A 89 -7.58 -3.04 3.69
C LEU A 89 -7.30 -4.44 4.21
N MET A 90 -6.35 -4.62 5.13
CA MET A 90 -6.10 -5.89 5.80
C MET A 90 -7.36 -6.35 6.56
N LYS A 91 -8.05 -5.44 7.26
CA LYS A 91 -9.29 -5.74 7.97
C LYS A 91 -10.40 -6.16 7.01
N GLY A 92 -10.55 -5.49 5.89
CA GLY A 92 -11.48 -5.88 4.83
C GLY A 92 -11.16 -7.25 4.25
N MET A 93 -9.87 -7.52 3.95
CA MET A 93 -9.42 -8.80 3.42
C MET A 93 -9.62 -9.94 4.44
N SER A 94 -9.42 -9.68 5.72
CA SER A 94 -9.59 -10.69 6.78
C SER A 94 -11.01 -11.23 6.92
N LEU A 95 -12.01 -10.54 6.36
CA LEU A 95 -13.38 -11.04 6.28
C LEU A 95 -13.53 -12.21 5.30
N PHE A 96 -12.61 -12.35 4.36
CA PHE A 96 -12.65 -13.35 3.29
C PHE A 96 -11.56 -14.43 3.48
N THR A 97 -10.43 -14.09 4.08
CA THR A 97 -9.31 -15.01 4.25
C THR A 97 -8.43 -14.62 5.42
N THR A 98 -7.87 -15.64 6.07
CA THR A 98 -6.86 -15.48 7.15
C THR A 98 -5.45 -15.77 6.64
N ASN A 99 -5.26 -15.91 5.32
CA ASN A 99 -3.95 -16.19 4.75
C ASN A 99 -3.05 -14.95 4.85
N GLU A 100 -1.91 -15.09 5.52
CA GLU A 100 -0.95 -14.01 5.77
C GLU A 100 -0.43 -13.36 4.48
N TRP A 101 -0.26 -14.16 3.42
CA TRP A 101 0.15 -13.64 2.12
C TRP A 101 -0.89 -12.69 1.52
N MET A 102 -2.17 -13.00 1.64
CA MET A 102 -3.25 -12.14 1.16
C MET A 102 -3.36 -10.86 1.99
N LEU A 103 -3.12 -10.93 3.29
CA LEU A 103 -3.06 -9.75 4.17
C LEU A 103 -1.87 -8.86 3.81
N LEU A 104 -0.70 -9.44 3.55
CA LEU A 104 0.47 -8.71 3.08
C LEU A 104 0.22 -8.01 1.73
N LEU A 105 -0.38 -8.72 0.76
CA LEU A 105 -0.73 -8.13 -0.53
C LEU A 105 -1.73 -6.97 -0.38
N SER A 106 -2.71 -7.08 0.52
CA SER A 106 -3.65 -6.00 0.78
C SER A 106 -2.96 -4.76 1.38
N ALA A 107 -1.96 -4.95 2.25
CA ALA A 107 -1.15 -3.85 2.76
C ALA A 107 -0.28 -3.19 1.67
N ARG A 108 0.33 -4.00 0.79
CA ARG A 108 1.11 -3.50 -0.36
C ARG A 108 0.26 -2.74 -1.37
N PHE A 109 -1.00 -3.12 -1.51
CA PHE A 109 -1.91 -2.52 -2.48
C PHE A 109 -2.06 -1.01 -2.32
N VAL A 110 -2.04 -0.48 -1.09
CA VAL A 110 -2.04 0.96 -0.82
C VAL A 110 -0.85 1.65 -1.48
N ASN A 111 0.35 1.07 -1.33
CA ASN A 111 1.57 1.64 -1.92
C ASN A 111 1.56 1.56 -3.46
N VAL A 112 0.98 0.49 -4.01
CA VAL A 112 0.78 0.35 -5.46
C VAL A 112 -0.16 1.43 -5.99
N LEU A 113 -1.26 1.71 -5.29
CA LEU A 113 -2.19 2.78 -5.66
C LEU A 113 -1.51 4.15 -5.63
N ILE A 114 -0.80 4.47 -4.54
CA ILE A 114 -0.10 5.76 -4.38
C ILE A 114 0.99 5.92 -5.44
N GLY A 115 1.69 4.85 -5.78
CA GLY A 115 2.77 4.88 -6.78
C GLY A 115 2.28 4.95 -8.22
N ALA A 116 1.00 4.65 -8.49
CA ALA A 116 0.40 4.71 -9.83
C ALA A 116 -0.33 6.04 -10.13
N LEU A 117 -0.61 6.85 -9.11
CA LEU A 117 -1.27 8.17 -9.22
C LEU A 117 -0.27 9.30 -9.38
#